data_d5b894ca2bbb4461172f6b3480e620ca
#
_entry.id   d5b894ca2bbb4461172f6b3480e620ca
#
_cell.length_a   1.000
_cell.length_b   1.000
_cell.length_c   1.000
_cell.angle_alpha   90.00
_cell.angle_beta   90.00
_cell.angle_gamma   90.00
#
_symmetry.space_group_name_H-M   'P 1'
#
loop_
_entity.id
_entity.type
_entity.pdbx_description
1 polymer ?
#
loop_
_entity_poly.entity_id
_entity_poly.type
_entity_poly.pdbx_seq_one_letter_code
_entity_poly.pdbx_strand_id
1 'polypeptide(L)'
;MLLVAHPASYRTASFIGAGERLGVRTVVASNSCLGLSPTGRPGVEIDFSDPQIAVERIRQFHARDPISAVLGVEDASLEIAASVAQALSLKSNKPQAIQDARLKHQCRKILATAGLLSPTYRVLEPEEMINSEWVGECEFPCVVKPVSLSGSRGVIRADHVNELSAAIVRVQHILKRENPHLDRRILIEEFIEGHEY
;
A
#
# COMPACT_ATOMS: atom_id res chain seq x y z
N MET A 1 14.01 -14.41 -10.01
CA MET A 1 13.09 -13.32 -9.66
C MET A 1 12.90 -13.29 -8.13
N LEU A 2 12.90 -12.13 -7.52
CA LEU A 2 12.60 -11.95 -6.10
C LEU A 2 11.14 -11.50 -5.94
N LEU A 3 10.39 -12.16 -5.06
CA LEU A 3 9.07 -11.73 -4.60
C LEU A 3 9.21 -11.12 -3.20
N VAL A 4 8.86 -9.87 -3.05
CA VAL A 4 8.75 -9.23 -1.72
C VAL A 4 7.30 -9.39 -1.28
N ALA A 5 7.07 -10.14 -0.20
CA ALA A 5 5.73 -10.53 0.22
C ALA A 5 5.60 -10.54 1.75
N HIS A 6 4.48 -10.01 2.25
CA HIS A 6 4.15 -10.14 3.68
C HIS A 6 3.85 -11.61 4.03
N PRO A 7 4.22 -12.12 5.22
CA PRO A 7 3.99 -13.52 5.59
C PRO A 7 2.52 -13.97 5.47
N ALA A 8 1.58 -13.06 5.74
CA ALA A 8 0.15 -13.32 5.66
C ALA A 8 -0.45 -13.11 4.25
N SER A 9 0.37 -12.87 3.22
CA SER A 9 -0.13 -12.64 1.87
C SER A 9 -0.67 -13.91 1.24
N TYR A 10 -1.96 -13.94 0.96
CA TYR A 10 -2.62 -15.04 0.24
C TYR A 10 -2.22 -15.13 -1.24
N ARG A 11 -1.60 -14.08 -1.78
CA ARG A 11 -1.21 -13.99 -3.19
C ARG A 11 0.11 -14.68 -3.49
N THR A 12 0.99 -14.82 -2.49
CA THR A 12 2.37 -15.32 -2.68
C THR A 12 2.40 -16.66 -3.41
N ALA A 13 1.54 -17.60 -3.02
CA ALA A 13 1.46 -18.92 -3.67
C ALA A 13 1.11 -18.84 -5.16
N SER A 14 0.21 -17.92 -5.54
CA SER A 14 -0.18 -17.71 -6.94
C SER A 14 0.98 -17.18 -7.79
N PHE A 15 1.80 -16.25 -7.25
CA PHE A 15 3.00 -15.75 -7.93
C PHE A 15 4.08 -16.82 -8.08
N ILE A 16 4.28 -17.64 -7.04
CA ILE A 16 5.22 -18.77 -7.08
C ILE A 16 4.80 -19.76 -8.17
N GLY A 17 3.54 -20.19 -8.16
CA GLY A 17 3.01 -21.12 -9.16
C GLY A 17 3.03 -20.56 -10.60
N ALA A 18 2.86 -19.24 -10.76
CA ALA A 18 3.04 -18.60 -12.06
C ALA A 18 4.51 -18.64 -12.50
N GLY A 19 5.44 -18.38 -11.58
CA GLY A 19 6.88 -18.50 -11.85
C GLY A 19 7.27 -19.90 -12.30
N GLU A 20 6.77 -20.93 -11.63
CA GLU A 20 7.01 -22.34 -11.99
C GLU A 20 6.52 -22.66 -13.41
N ARG A 21 5.29 -22.24 -13.74
CA ARG A 21 4.73 -22.46 -15.11
C ARG A 21 5.53 -21.77 -16.20
N LEU A 22 6.17 -20.64 -15.87
CA LEU A 22 7.00 -19.86 -16.80
C LEU A 22 8.48 -20.28 -16.79
N GLY A 23 8.86 -21.29 -16.00
CA GLY A 23 10.26 -21.68 -15.83
C GLY A 23 11.12 -20.60 -15.16
N VAL A 24 10.50 -19.65 -14.42
CA VAL A 24 11.18 -18.58 -13.72
C VAL A 24 11.46 -19.01 -12.27
N ARG A 25 12.73 -19.08 -11.92
CA ARG A 25 13.12 -19.33 -10.54
C ARG A 25 12.69 -18.16 -9.64
N THR A 26 11.90 -18.45 -8.61
CA THR A 26 11.42 -17.48 -7.63
C THR A 26 12.09 -17.65 -6.27
N VAL A 27 12.41 -16.53 -5.63
CA VAL A 27 12.88 -16.44 -4.24
C VAL A 27 11.96 -15.48 -3.51
N VAL A 28 11.60 -15.77 -2.27
CA VAL A 28 10.71 -14.91 -1.47
C VAL A 28 11.54 -14.15 -0.43
N ALA A 29 11.30 -12.85 -0.33
CA ALA A 29 11.77 -12.00 0.76
C ALA A 29 10.58 -11.64 1.66
N SER A 30 10.66 -11.98 2.96
CA SER A 30 9.56 -11.81 3.92
C SER A 30 10.08 -11.72 5.35
N ASN A 31 9.26 -11.26 6.30
CA ASN A 31 9.60 -11.27 7.74
C ASN A 31 9.81 -12.68 8.31
N SER A 32 9.31 -13.70 7.62
CA SER A 32 9.53 -15.10 7.99
C SER A 32 9.66 -15.93 6.73
N CYS A 33 10.84 -16.41 6.47
CA CYS A 33 11.15 -17.20 5.27
C CYS A 33 11.05 -18.72 5.49
N LEU A 34 10.74 -19.14 6.70
CA LEU A 34 10.57 -20.56 7.02
C LEU A 34 9.31 -21.10 6.31
N GLY A 35 9.51 -21.87 5.25
CA GLY A 35 8.44 -22.59 4.55
C GLY A 35 7.88 -21.93 3.28
N LEU A 36 8.34 -20.76 2.88
CA LEU A 36 7.80 -20.06 1.70
C LEU A 36 8.54 -20.40 0.38
N SER A 37 9.59 -21.19 0.40
CA SER A 37 10.26 -21.61 -0.85
C SER A 37 9.77 -22.98 -1.30
N PRO A 38 9.04 -23.08 -2.42
CA PRO A 38 8.64 -24.37 -3.00
C PRO A 38 9.84 -25.20 -3.45
N THR A 39 10.98 -24.55 -3.65
CA THR A 39 12.22 -25.17 -4.16
C THR A 39 13.14 -25.71 -3.08
N GLY A 40 12.72 -25.69 -1.80
CA GLY A 40 13.55 -26.11 -0.66
C GLY A 40 14.76 -25.19 -0.37
N ARG A 41 14.87 -24.06 -1.07
CA ARG A 41 15.92 -23.06 -0.82
C ARG A 41 15.44 -21.99 0.16
N PRO A 42 16.30 -21.54 1.07
CA PRO A 42 15.94 -20.48 2.01
C PRO A 42 15.62 -19.18 1.25
N GLY A 43 14.53 -18.53 1.61
CA GLY A 43 14.23 -17.18 1.19
C GLY A 43 15.15 -16.14 1.85
N VAL A 44 14.86 -14.86 1.64
CA VAL A 44 15.56 -13.75 2.30
C VAL A 44 14.68 -13.25 3.44
N GLU A 45 15.15 -13.34 4.66
CA GLU A 45 14.45 -12.74 5.80
C GLU A 45 14.70 -11.23 5.81
N ILE A 46 13.62 -10.45 5.79
CA ILE A 46 13.64 -8.99 5.84
C ILE A 46 12.68 -8.47 6.90
N ASP A 47 12.92 -7.25 7.38
CA ASP A 47 11.97 -6.53 8.22
C ASP A 47 11.30 -5.42 7.41
N PHE A 48 9.96 -5.44 7.33
CA PHE A 48 9.19 -4.41 6.65
C PHE A 48 9.18 -3.08 7.39
N SER A 49 9.51 -3.07 8.69
CA SER A 49 9.63 -1.83 9.47
C SER A 49 10.92 -1.07 9.22
N ASP A 50 11.95 -1.73 8.64
CA ASP A 50 13.21 -1.13 8.26
C ASP A 50 13.56 -1.40 6.79
N PRO A 51 13.04 -0.57 5.86
CA PRO A 51 13.28 -0.73 4.42
C PRO A 51 14.76 -0.65 4.03
N GLN A 52 15.58 0.10 4.78
CA GLN A 52 17.00 0.24 4.45
C GLN A 52 17.78 -1.05 4.75
N ILE A 53 17.54 -1.64 5.91
CA ILE A 53 18.11 -2.94 6.27
C ILE A 53 17.60 -4.03 5.32
N ALA A 54 16.31 -4.00 4.94
CA ALA A 54 15.74 -4.93 3.98
C ALA A 54 16.47 -4.87 2.62
N VAL A 55 16.71 -3.66 2.09
CA VAL A 55 17.46 -3.45 0.84
C VAL A 55 18.88 -4.02 0.95
N GLU A 56 19.59 -3.74 2.06
CA GLU A 56 20.97 -4.21 2.24
C GLU A 56 21.06 -5.73 2.34
N ARG A 57 20.15 -6.38 3.06
CA ARG A 57 20.09 -7.85 3.12
C ARG A 57 19.85 -8.48 1.75
N ILE A 58 18.96 -7.88 0.93
CA ILE A 58 18.70 -8.37 -0.41
C ILE A 58 19.90 -8.11 -1.34
N ARG A 59 20.64 -7.01 -1.20
CA ARG A 59 21.90 -6.77 -1.93
C ARG A 59 22.95 -7.84 -1.62
N GLN A 60 23.13 -8.19 -0.36
CA GLN A 60 24.03 -9.26 0.07
C GLN A 60 23.60 -10.63 -0.48
N PHE A 61 22.30 -10.89 -0.54
CA PHE A 61 21.78 -12.08 -1.21
C PHE A 61 22.07 -12.05 -2.71
N HIS A 62 21.80 -10.93 -3.39
CA HIS A 62 22.03 -10.76 -4.82
C HIS A 62 23.49 -10.98 -5.21
N ALA A 63 24.45 -10.58 -4.39
CA ALA A 63 25.89 -10.80 -4.64
C ALA A 63 26.26 -12.29 -4.70
N ARG A 64 25.50 -13.16 -4.02
CA ARG A 64 25.73 -14.62 -3.99
C ARG A 64 24.82 -15.38 -4.96
N ASP A 65 23.63 -14.89 -5.14
CA ASP A 65 22.58 -15.50 -5.98
C ASP A 65 21.86 -14.40 -6.77
N PRO A 66 22.30 -14.12 -8.00
CA PRO A 66 21.86 -12.97 -8.79
C PRO A 66 20.34 -12.96 -9.03
N ILE A 67 19.73 -11.81 -8.75
CA ILE A 67 18.33 -11.48 -8.98
C ILE A 67 18.24 -10.69 -10.28
N SER A 68 17.33 -11.06 -11.18
CA SER A 68 17.10 -10.37 -12.46
C SER A 68 15.82 -9.52 -12.50
N ALA A 69 14.91 -9.72 -11.53
CA ALA A 69 13.69 -8.94 -11.39
C ALA A 69 13.19 -8.97 -9.94
N VAL A 70 12.50 -7.91 -9.52
CA VAL A 70 11.87 -7.79 -8.20
C VAL A 70 10.41 -7.42 -8.37
N LEU A 71 9.52 -8.12 -7.66
CA LEU A 71 8.08 -7.83 -7.62
C LEU A 71 7.62 -7.70 -6.17
N GLY A 72 6.86 -6.65 -5.86
CA GLY A 72 6.05 -6.58 -4.65
C GLY A 72 4.71 -7.28 -4.89
N VAL A 73 4.28 -8.12 -3.97
CA VAL A 73 3.08 -8.95 -4.12
C VAL A 73 1.81 -8.22 -3.68
N GLU A 74 1.94 -7.31 -2.72
CA GLU A 74 0.87 -6.45 -2.18
C GLU A 74 1.38 -5.04 -1.86
N ASP A 75 0.45 -4.10 -1.61
CA ASP A 75 0.76 -2.69 -1.40
C ASP A 75 1.86 -2.44 -0.34
N ALA A 76 1.87 -3.21 0.74
CA ALA A 76 2.87 -3.06 1.80
C ALA A 76 4.29 -3.42 1.32
N SER A 77 4.42 -4.27 0.30
CA SER A 77 5.71 -4.73 -0.23
C SER A 77 6.24 -3.91 -1.41
N LEU A 78 5.39 -3.08 -2.03
CA LEU A 78 5.75 -2.35 -3.25
C LEU A 78 6.91 -1.37 -3.06
N GLU A 79 6.96 -0.63 -1.95
CA GLU A 79 8.02 0.35 -1.69
C GLU A 79 9.38 -0.31 -1.51
N ILE A 80 9.42 -1.41 -0.73
CA ILE A 80 10.65 -2.18 -0.56
C ILE A 80 11.08 -2.78 -1.90
N ALA A 81 10.15 -3.36 -2.66
CA ALA A 81 10.45 -3.95 -3.97
C ALA A 81 11.04 -2.91 -4.94
N ALA A 82 10.46 -1.70 -4.99
CA ALA A 82 10.96 -0.62 -5.84
C ALA A 82 12.35 -0.13 -5.39
N SER A 83 12.56 0.03 -4.08
CA SER A 83 13.85 0.44 -3.51
C SER A 83 14.94 -0.60 -3.78
N VAL A 84 14.62 -1.89 -3.64
CA VAL A 84 15.52 -2.99 -3.99
C VAL A 84 15.85 -2.99 -5.48
N ALA A 85 14.84 -2.87 -6.35
CA ALA A 85 15.06 -2.86 -7.79
C ALA A 85 15.94 -1.67 -8.20
N GLN A 86 15.74 -0.49 -7.62
CA GLN A 86 16.60 0.67 -7.84
C GLN A 86 18.03 0.42 -7.36
N ALA A 87 18.22 -0.14 -6.16
CA ALA A 87 19.53 -0.43 -5.59
C ALA A 87 20.31 -1.49 -6.39
N LEU A 88 19.61 -2.39 -7.08
CA LEU A 88 20.17 -3.42 -7.97
C LEU A 88 20.22 -2.99 -9.44
N SER A 89 19.88 -1.75 -9.78
CA SER A 89 19.80 -1.24 -11.16
C SER A 89 18.86 -2.08 -12.07
N LEU A 90 17.80 -2.65 -11.49
CA LEU A 90 16.79 -3.41 -12.22
C LEU A 90 15.64 -2.51 -12.69
N LYS A 91 14.93 -2.92 -13.74
CA LYS A 91 13.75 -2.21 -14.24
C LYS A 91 12.64 -2.24 -13.18
N SER A 92 12.14 -1.08 -12.81
CA SER A 92 11.04 -0.88 -11.87
C SER A 92 10.47 0.53 -11.99
N ASN A 93 9.30 0.76 -11.41
CA ASN A 93 8.85 2.10 -11.12
C ASN A 93 9.75 2.75 -10.06
N LYS A 94 9.87 4.08 -10.11
CA LYS A 94 10.59 4.82 -9.06
C LYS A 94 9.89 4.64 -7.71
N PRO A 95 10.62 4.51 -6.59
CA PRO A 95 10.02 4.41 -5.25
C PRO A 95 9.02 5.54 -4.97
N GLN A 96 9.33 6.79 -5.37
CA GLN A 96 8.42 7.93 -5.22
C GLN A 96 7.10 7.72 -5.96
N ALA A 97 7.12 7.19 -7.17
CA ALA A 97 5.88 6.93 -7.92
C ALA A 97 4.99 5.87 -7.24
N ILE A 98 5.61 4.90 -6.57
CA ILE A 98 4.89 3.91 -5.76
C ILE A 98 4.22 4.58 -4.54
N GLN A 99 4.93 5.44 -3.83
CA GLN A 99 4.39 6.19 -2.69
C GLN A 99 3.24 7.10 -3.13
N ASP A 100 3.42 7.84 -4.21
CA ASP A 100 2.43 8.74 -4.78
C ASP A 100 1.14 8.00 -5.17
N ALA A 101 1.26 6.80 -5.73
CA ALA A 101 0.10 5.97 -6.08
C ALA A 101 -0.59 5.36 -4.85
N ARG A 102 0.17 5.00 -3.81
CA ARG A 102 -0.37 4.38 -2.58
C ARG A 102 -1.10 5.36 -1.68
N LEU A 103 -0.56 6.57 -1.53
CA LEU A 103 -1.17 7.62 -0.69
C LEU A 103 -2.29 8.30 -1.47
N LYS A 104 -3.53 7.95 -1.15
CA LYS A 104 -4.72 8.38 -1.91
C LYS A 104 -4.77 9.88 -2.19
N HIS A 105 -4.46 10.73 -1.19
CA HIS A 105 -4.43 12.17 -1.36
C HIS A 105 -3.33 12.66 -2.31
N GLN A 106 -2.15 12.02 -2.30
CA GLN A 106 -1.07 12.34 -3.25
C GLN A 106 -1.48 11.94 -4.67
N CYS A 107 -2.04 10.74 -4.83
CA CYS A 107 -2.57 10.29 -6.11
C CYS A 107 -3.61 11.28 -6.65
N ARG A 108 -4.60 11.70 -5.85
CA ARG A 108 -5.60 12.71 -6.23
C ARG A 108 -4.97 14.03 -6.65
N LYS A 109 -3.99 14.52 -5.88
CA LYS A 109 -3.26 15.76 -6.18
C LYS A 109 -2.53 15.68 -7.53
N ILE A 110 -1.84 14.58 -7.80
CA ILE A 110 -1.10 14.39 -9.04
C ILE A 110 -2.05 14.31 -10.23
N LEU A 111 -3.15 13.55 -10.12
CA LEU A 111 -4.17 13.43 -11.17
C LEU A 111 -4.77 14.81 -11.48
N ALA A 112 -5.17 15.58 -10.47
CA ALA A 112 -5.71 16.92 -10.65
C ALA A 112 -4.69 17.86 -11.32
N THR A 113 -3.42 17.81 -10.92
CA THR A 113 -2.35 18.61 -11.53
C THR A 113 -2.12 18.24 -13.00
N ALA A 114 -2.35 16.97 -13.36
CA ALA A 114 -2.28 16.49 -14.74
C ALA A 114 -3.55 16.79 -15.56
N GLY A 115 -4.54 17.48 -15.00
CA GLY A 115 -5.82 17.79 -15.66
C GLY A 115 -6.75 16.58 -15.82
N LEU A 116 -6.51 15.51 -15.08
CA LEU A 116 -7.36 14.32 -15.09
C LEU A 116 -8.50 14.47 -14.06
N LEU A 117 -9.65 13.92 -14.39
CA LEU A 117 -10.79 13.90 -13.48
C LEU A 117 -10.46 13.12 -12.22
N SER A 118 -10.80 13.70 -11.08
CA SER A 118 -10.61 13.12 -9.76
C SER A 118 -11.74 13.62 -8.86
N PRO A 119 -12.26 12.79 -7.95
CA PRO A 119 -13.22 13.26 -6.96
C PRO A 119 -12.67 14.47 -6.20
N THR A 120 -13.53 15.40 -5.85
CA THR A 120 -13.21 16.43 -4.86
C THR A 120 -12.91 15.76 -3.52
N TYR A 121 -11.95 16.25 -2.79
CA TYR A 121 -11.56 15.62 -1.53
C TYR A 121 -11.01 16.60 -0.51
N ARG A 122 -11.10 16.20 0.75
CA ARG A 122 -10.41 16.84 1.89
C ARG A 122 -9.61 15.79 2.65
N VAL A 123 -8.53 16.26 3.28
CA VAL A 123 -7.72 15.44 4.18
C VAL A 123 -7.97 15.94 5.60
N LEU A 124 -8.36 15.03 6.47
CA LEU A 124 -8.49 15.29 7.90
C LEU A 124 -7.20 14.83 8.60
N GLU A 125 -6.54 15.76 9.24
CA GLU A 125 -5.35 15.46 10.05
C GLU A 125 -5.73 14.72 11.34
N PRO A 126 -4.85 13.90 11.92
CA PRO A 126 -5.19 13.02 13.05
C PRO A 126 -5.72 13.76 14.30
N GLU A 127 -5.29 15.02 14.48
CA GLU A 127 -5.60 15.84 15.65
C GLU A 127 -6.63 16.93 15.34
N GLU A 128 -7.10 16.98 14.09
CA GLU A 128 -8.06 17.97 13.64
C GLU A 128 -9.44 17.69 14.24
N MET A 129 -10.02 18.73 14.86
CA MET A 129 -11.38 18.66 15.39
C MET A 129 -12.38 18.99 14.29
N ILE A 130 -13.35 18.12 14.14
CA ILE A 130 -14.46 18.34 13.21
C ILE A 130 -15.43 19.33 13.88
N ASN A 131 -15.54 20.51 13.33
CA ASN A 131 -16.52 21.50 13.74
C ASN A 131 -17.63 21.66 12.69
N SER A 132 -18.65 22.46 12.99
CA SER A 132 -19.79 22.70 12.10
C SER A 132 -19.39 23.35 10.77
N GLU A 133 -18.37 24.20 10.76
CA GLU A 133 -17.85 24.86 9.56
C GLU A 133 -17.20 23.82 8.64
N TRP A 134 -16.37 22.93 9.20
CA TRP A 134 -15.73 21.86 8.47
C TRP A 134 -16.74 20.90 7.82
N VAL A 135 -17.80 20.56 8.56
CA VAL A 135 -18.88 19.70 8.06
C VAL A 135 -19.73 20.41 6.99
N GLY A 136 -19.93 21.71 7.12
CA GLY A 136 -20.72 22.51 6.16
C GLY A 136 -20.09 22.61 4.77
N GLU A 137 -18.80 22.30 4.64
CA GLU A 137 -18.08 22.28 3.38
C GLU A 137 -18.05 20.89 2.73
N CYS A 138 -18.63 19.87 3.37
CA CYS A 138 -18.71 18.52 2.80
C CYS A 138 -19.96 18.36 1.92
N GLU A 139 -19.77 17.93 0.70
CA GLU A 139 -20.87 17.50 -0.17
C GLU A 139 -21.29 16.07 0.16
N PHE A 140 -22.60 15.79 0.12
CA PHE A 140 -23.16 14.46 0.39
C PHE A 140 -23.84 13.90 -0.86
N PRO A 141 -23.75 12.54 -1.09
CA PRO A 141 -23.03 11.57 -0.29
C PRO A 141 -21.52 11.68 -0.45
N CYS A 142 -20.76 11.32 0.62
CA CYS A 142 -19.32 11.29 0.59
C CYS A 142 -18.75 9.94 1.05
N VAL A 143 -17.45 9.73 0.83
CA VAL A 143 -16.74 8.52 1.26
C VAL A 143 -15.61 8.89 2.21
N VAL A 144 -15.64 8.30 3.40
CA VAL A 144 -14.60 8.42 4.43
C VAL A 144 -13.68 7.21 4.34
N LYS A 145 -12.38 7.42 4.25
CA LYS A 145 -11.41 6.31 4.16
C LYS A 145 -10.03 6.67 4.68
N PRO A 146 -9.26 5.71 5.21
CA PRO A 146 -7.86 5.92 5.55
C PRO A 146 -7.04 6.30 4.31
N VAL A 147 -6.11 7.24 4.46
CA VAL A 147 -5.18 7.61 3.37
C VAL A 147 -4.30 6.43 2.97
N SER A 148 -3.85 5.63 3.94
CA SER A 148 -2.76 4.66 3.80
C SER A 148 -3.20 3.19 3.71
N LEU A 149 -4.45 2.85 4.08
CA LEU A 149 -4.91 1.46 4.05
C LEU A 149 -5.40 1.04 2.67
N SER A 150 -5.29 -0.26 2.39
CA SER A 150 -5.77 -0.93 1.17
C SER A 150 -6.81 -2.00 1.49
N GLY A 151 -7.36 -2.65 0.45
CA GLY A 151 -8.34 -3.73 0.59
C GLY A 151 -9.67 -3.29 1.20
N SER A 152 -10.13 -2.10 0.87
CA SER A 152 -11.41 -1.50 1.36
C SER A 152 -11.52 -1.38 2.88
N ARG A 153 -10.40 -1.53 3.61
CA ARG A 153 -10.40 -1.39 5.07
C ARG A 153 -10.70 0.04 5.50
N GLY A 154 -11.85 0.22 6.15
CA GLY A 154 -12.27 1.53 6.63
C GLY A 154 -12.82 2.47 5.55
N VAL A 155 -13.26 1.95 4.41
CA VAL A 155 -13.99 2.72 3.39
C VAL A 155 -15.46 2.74 3.78
N ILE A 156 -16.00 3.92 4.09
CA ILE A 156 -17.36 4.08 4.61
C ILE A 156 -18.05 5.22 3.86
N ARG A 157 -19.19 4.94 3.26
CA ARG A 157 -20.09 5.97 2.69
C ARG A 157 -20.86 6.66 3.81
N ALA A 158 -21.04 7.95 3.66
CA ALA A 158 -21.88 8.78 4.52
C ALA A 158 -22.83 9.59 3.66
N ASP A 159 -24.12 9.48 3.94
CA ASP A 159 -25.18 10.17 3.19
C ASP A 159 -25.59 11.49 3.86
N HIS A 160 -25.16 11.71 5.10
CA HIS A 160 -25.40 12.96 5.85
C HIS A 160 -24.43 13.12 7.03
N VAL A 161 -24.47 14.29 7.66
CA VAL A 161 -23.55 14.73 8.72
C VAL A 161 -23.34 13.75 9.86
N ASN A 162 -24.42 13.14 10.37
CA ASN A 162 -24.31 12.23 11.50
C ASN A 162 -23.56 10.96 11.11
N GLU A 163 -23.76 10.46 9.89
CA GLU A 163 -23.02 9.31 9.35
C GLU A 163 -21.57 9.65 9.09
N LEU A 164 -21.28 10.86 8.59
CA LEU A 164 -19.91 11.34 8.43
C LEU A 164 -19.15 11.30 9.74
N SER A 165 -19.73 11.86 10.81
CA SER A 165 -19.11 11.88 12.14
C SER A 165 -18.87 10.47 12.67
N ALA A 166 -19.85 9.57 12.54
CA ALA A 166 -19.72 8.17 12.96
C ALA A 166 -18.66 7.42 12.14
N ALA A 167 -18.60 7.65 10.82
CA ALA A 167 -17.63 7.05 9.93
C ALA A 167 -16.20 7.49 10.28
N ILE A 168 -15.96 8.76 10.57
CA ILE A 168 -14.66 9.27 10.96
C ILE A 168 -14.19 8.62 12.27
N VAL A 169 -15.03 8.57 13.30
CA VAL A 169 -14.72 7.90 14.57
C VAL A 169 -14.35 6.43 14.33
N ARG A 170 -15.11 5.74 13.48
CA ARG A 170 -14.83 4.34 13.14
C ARG A 170 -13.50 4.17 12.44
N VAL A 171 -13.18 5.02 11.46
CA VAL A 171 -11.89 4.99 10.74
C VAL A 171 -10.73 5.29 11.68
N GLN A 172 -10.87 6.27 12.59
CA GLN A 172 -9.87 6.55 13.63
C GLN A 172 -9.60 5.33 14.52
N HIS A 173 -10.65 4.60 14.92
CA HIS A 173 -10.50 3.37 15.70
C HIS A 173 -9.78 2.25 14.93
N ILE A 174 -10.03 2.14 13.63
CA ILE A 174 -9.30 1.19 12.77
C ILE A 174 -7.82 1.57 12.74
N LEU A 175 -7.51 2.84 12.45
CA LEU A 175 -6.14 3.34 12.35
C LEU A 175 -5.35 3.21 13.66
N LYS A 176 -5.99 3.35 14.82
CA LYS A 176 -5.35 3.17 16.13
C LYS A 176 -4.85 1.73 16.38
N ARG A 177 -5.42 0.74 15.70
CA ARG A 177 -5.03 -0.68 15.81
C ARG A 177 -3.96 -1.10 14.82
N GLU A 178 -3.65 -0.24 13.87
CA GLU A 178 -2.61 -0.48 12.86
C GLU A 178 -1.23 -0.08 13.38
N ASN A 179 -0.20 -0.36 12.59
CA ASN A 179 1.19 0.02 12.90
C ASN A 179 1.28 1.52 13.28
N PRO A 180 1.95 1.88 14.39
CA PRO A 180 2.10 3.27 14.84
C PRO A 180 2.74 4.22 13.82
N HIS A 181 3.56 3.68 12.91
CA HIS A 181 4.25 4.45 11.86
C HIS A 181 3.39 4.68 10.61
N LEU A 182 2.16 4.14 10.59
CA LEU A 182 1.25 4.34 9.46
C LEU A 182 0.71 5.77 9.45
N ASP A 183 0.54 6.33 8.27
CA ASP A 183 -0.16 7.61 8.07
C ASP A 183 -1.61 7.50 8.57
N ARG A 184 -1.95 8.27 9.58
CA ARG A 184 -3.25 8.22 10.27
C ARG A 184 -4.27 9.23 9.74
N ARG A 185 -3.92 9.95 8.69
CA ARG A 185 -4.84 10.89 8.04
C ARG A 185 -6.02 10.16 7.40
N ILE A 186 -7.13 10.86 7.36
CA ILE A 186 -8.39 10.38 6.77
C ILE A 186 -8.68 11.21 5.54
N LEU A 187 -9.02 10.56 4.45
CA LEU A 187 -9.52 11.17 3.23
C LEU A 187 -11.06 11.15 3.27
N ILE A 188 -11.66 12.29 3.01
CA ILE A 188 -13.10 12.41 2.76
C ILE A 188 -13.23 12.92 1.34
N GLU A 189 -13.92 12.15 0.50
CA GLU A 189 -14.06 12.48 -0.91
C GLU A 189 -15.51 12.36 -1.36
N GLU A 190 -15.82 13.05 -2.42
CA GLU A 190 -17.07 12.93 -3.15
C GLU A 190 -17.37 11.46 -3.50
N PHE A 191 -18.61 11.04 -3.30
CA PHE A 191 -19.07 9.73 -3.75
C PHE A 191 -19.40 9.80 -5.25
N ILE A 192 -18.66 9.06 -6.04
CA ILE A 192 -18.91 8.94 -7.48
C ILE A 192 -19.86 7.78 -7.73
N GLU A 193 -21.03 8.08 -8.32
CA GLU A 193 -21.98 7.05 -8.74
C GLU A 193 -21.48 6.32 -9.98
N GLY A 194 -21.73 5.01 -10.04
CA GLY A 194 -21.40 4.20 -11.19
C GLY A 194 -21.02 2.77 -10.82
N HIS A 195 -20.61 2.02 -11.84
CA HIS A 195 -20.08 0.67 -11.65
C HIS A 195 -18.57 0.73 -11.43
N GLU A 196 -18.08 -0.02 -10.45
CA GLU A 196 -16.66 -0.23 -10.22
C GLU A 196 -16.17 -1.39 -11.10
N TYR A 197 -15.06 -1.20 -11.83
CA TYR A 197 -14.48 -2.15 -12.78
C TYR A 197 -13.09 -2.60 -12.33
#